data_509cd66c5d6ec83c00f9fc2eb7d37eeb
#
_entry.id   509cd66c5d6ec83c00f9fc2eb7d37eeb
#
_cell.length_a   1.000
_cell.length_b   1.000
_cell.length_c   1.000
_cell.angle_alpha   90.00
_cell.angle_beta   90.00
_cell.angle_gamma   90.00
#
_symmetry.space_group_name_H-M   'P 1'
#
loop_
_entity.id
_entity.type
_entity.pdbx_description
1 polymer ?
#
loop_
_entity_poly.entity_id
_entity_poly.type
_entity_poly.pdbx_seq_one_letter_code
_entity_poly.pdbx_strand_id
1 'polypeptide(L)'
;MALTKEFEYDCEVRGVHKNVQVRKATIVKDDGVELSRSYHRHVLHCRTKSDGTWGDTDISGEDASVQAVCNAVWTSDVKSAYETFIDAQEAP
;
A
#
# COMPACT_ATOMS: atom_id res chain seq x y z
N MET A 1 -5.41 -35.22 2.60
CA MET A 1 -5.70 -33.87 2.07
C MET A 1 -5.18 -32.82 3.06
N ALA A 2 -4.27 -31.96 2.61
CA ALA A 2 -3.70 -30.91 3.43
C ALA A 2 -3.90 -29.56 2.75
N LEU A 3 -4.90 -28.82 3.20
CA LEU A 3 -5.18 -27.48 2.68
C LEU A 3 -4.33 -26.47 3.41
N THR A 4 -3.64 -25.63 2.64
CA THR A 4 -2.84 -24.53 3.16
C THR A 4 -3.24 -23.24 2.46
N LYS A 5 -3.00 -22.12 3.14
CA LYS A 5 -3.26 -20.79 2.60
C LYS A 5 -1.96 -20.02 2.62
N GLU A 6 -1.59 -19.46 1.46
CA GLU A 6 -0.38 -18.65 1.32
C GLU A 6 -0.75 -17.27 0.81
N PHE A 7 0.10 -16.30 1.09
CA PHE A 7 -0.11 -14.94 0.65
C PHE A 7 1.11 -14.43 -0.10
N GLU A 8 0.85 -13.71 -1.20
CA GLU A 8 1.90 -13.04 -1.97
C GLU A 8 1.52 -11.57 -2.10
N TYR A 9 2.51 -10.70 -2.09
CA TYR A 9 2.29 -9.26 -2.17
C TYR A 9 3.10 -8.67 -3.31
N ASP A 10 2.42 -7.93 -4.20
CA ASP A 10 3.04 -7.13 -5.25
C ASP A 10 2.85 -5.67 -4.91
N CYS A 11 3.88 -4.87 -5.16
CA CYS A 11 3.81 -3.42 -4.98
C CYS A 11 4.16 -2.72 -6.28
N GLU A 12 3.44 -1.64 -6.59
CA GLU A 12 3.75 -0.78 -7.71
C GLU A 12 3.74 0.66 -7.21
N VAL A 13 4.83 1.39 -7.48
CA VAL A 13 4.97 2.79 -7.09
C VAL A 13 4.61 3.66 -8.29
N ARG A 14 3.66 4.56 -8.11
CA ARG A 14 3.15 5.39 -9.22
C ARG A 14 3.17 6.86 -8.90
N GLY A 15 3.56 7.64 -9.91
CA GLY A 15 3.44 9.08 -9.90
C GLY A 15 4.50 9.79 -9.08
N VAL A 16 4.43 11.13 -9.12
CA VAL A 16 5.40 11.97 -8.42
C VAL A 16 5.24 11.94 -6.90
N HIS A 17 4.07 11.56 -6.42
CA HIS A 17 3.79 11.44 -4.98
C HIS A 17 4.02 10.02 -4.48
N LYS A 18 4.55 9.15 -5.33
CA LYS A 18 4.93 7.78 -4.96
C LYS A 18 3.78 7.01 -4.29
N ASN A 19 2.61 7.03 -4.91
CA ASN A 19 1.49 6.22 -4.44
C ASN A 19 1.87 4.75 -4.56
N VAL A 20 1.68 3.99 -3.49
CA VAL A 20 2.03 2.57 -3.47
C VAL A 20 0.76 1.76 -3.67
N GLN A 21 0.67 1.07 -4.80
CA GLN A 21 -0.43 0.16 -5.09
C GLN A 21 -0.03 -1.24 -4.63
N VAL A 22 -0.89 -1.85 -3.84
CA VAL A 22 -0.63 -3.17 -3.25
C VAL A 22 -1.63 -4.17 -3.82
N ARG A 23 -1.13 -5.30 -4.28
CA ARG A 23 -1.96 -6.43 -4.67
C ARG A 23 -1.61 -7.62 -3.78
N LYS A 24 -2.58 -8.07 -3.00
CA LYS A 24 -2.44 -9.24 -2.14
C LYS A 24 -3.08 -10.43 -2.84
N ALA A 25 -2.31 -11.48 -3.10
CA ALA A 25 -2.83 -12.73 -3.62
C ALA A 25 -3.03 -13.69 -2.46
N THR A 26 -4.22 -14.30 -2.40
CA THR A 26 -4.51 -15.38 -1.46
C THR A 26 -4.56 -16.67 -2.26
N ILE A 27 -3.68 -17.61 -1.93
CA ILE A 27 -3.49 -18.84 -2.68
C ILE A 27 -3.87 -20.01 -1.78
N VAL A 28 -4.81 -20.82 -2.24
CA VAL A 28 -5.21 -22.04 -1.52
C VAL A 28 -4.59 -23.22 -2.24
N LYS A 29 -3.87 -24.06 -1.50
CA LYS A 29 -3.21 -25.25 -2.04
C LYS A 29 -3.67 -26.50 -1.33
N ASP A 30 -3.63 -27.63 -2.04
CA ASP A 30 -3.85 -28.95 -1.48
C ASP A 30 -2.60 -29.78 -1.77
N ASP A 31 -1.91 -30.20 -0.70
CA ASP A 31 -0.66 -30.96 -0.79
C ASP A 31 0.37 -30.28 -1.73
N GLY A 32 0.46 -28.95 -1.65
CA GLY A 32 1.39 -28.16 -2.45
C GLY A 32 0.90 -27.80 -3.85
N VAL A 33 -0.28 -28.23 -4.24
CA VAL A 33 -0.85 -27.94 -5.56
C VAL A 33 -1.87 -26.80 -5.43
N GLU A 34 -1.71 -25.75 -6.22
CA GLU A 34 -2.59 -24.60 -6.18
C GLU A 34 -3.98 -24.97 -6.69
N LEU A 35 -5.00 -24.74 -5.86
CA LEU A 35 -6.41 -24.99 -6.21
C LEU A 35 -7.11 -23.70 -6.64
N SER A 36 -6.82 -22.58 -5.96
CA SER A 36 -7.47 -21.31 -6.27
C SER A 36 -6.56 -20.15 -5.89
N ARG A 37 -6.83 -19.01 -6.52
CA ARG A 37 -6.09 -17.77 -6.27
C ARG A 37 -7.06 -16.61 -6.39
N SER A 38 -7.06 -15.76 -5.39
CA SER A 38 -7.88 -14.54 -5.40
C SER A 38 -6.99 -13.35 -5.10
N TYR A 39 -7.44 -12.15 -5.51
CA TYR A 39 -6.65 -10.93 -5.38
C TYR A 39 -7.45 -9.85 -4.67
N HIS A 40 -6.75 -9.09 -3.84
CA HIS A 40 -7.28 -7.88 -3.24
C HIS A 40 -6.28 -6.75 -3.51
N ARG A 41 -6.78 -5.59 -3.96
CA ARG A 41 -5.95 -4.43 -4.29
C ARG A 41 -6.35 -3.25 -3.44
N HIS A 42 -5.34 -2.48 -3.02
CA HIS A 42 -5.57 -1.20 -2.37
C HIS A 42 -4.41 -0.26 -2.67
N VAL A 43 -4.62 1.03 -2.40
CA VAL A 43 -3.63 2.07 -2.67
C VAL A 43 -3.30 2.76 -1.36
N LEU A 44 -2.00 3.00 -1.15
CA LEU A 44 -1.50 3.73 0.00
C LEU A 44 -0.92 5.07 -0.46
N HIS A 45 -1.34 6.14 0.20
CA HIS A 45 -0.81 7.48 -0.03
C HIS A 45 0.15 7.83 1.09
N CYS A 46 1.15 8.68 0.82
CA CYS A 46 2.25 8.91 1.76
C CYS A 46 1.85 9.69 3.02
N ARG A 47 0.75 10.44 2.97
CA ARG A 47 0.25 11.18 4.14
C ARG A 47 -1.26 11.03 4.22
N THR A 48 -1.78 11.16 5.41
CA THR A 48 -3.22 11.09 5.66
C THR A 48 -3.66 12.37 6.35
N LYS A 49 -4.76 12.96 5.88
CA LYS A 49 -5.33 14.18 6.46
C LYS A 49 -6.60 13.82 7.20
N SER A 50 -6.66 14.19 8.47
CA SER A 50 -7.84 13.95 9.31
C SER A 50 -8.17 15.22 10.08
N ASP A 51 -9.39 15.69 9.94
CA ASP A 51 -9.87 16.92 10.60
C ASP A 51 -8.95 18.13 10.34
N GLY A 52 -8.46 18.25 9.10
CA GLY A 52 -7.58 19.33 8.69
C GLY A 52 -6.13 19.17 9.12
N THR A 53 -5.79 18.08 9.79
CA THR A 53 -4.44 17.82 10.29
C THR A 53 -3.78 16.70 9.51
N TRP A 54 -2.55 16.95 9.05
CA TRP A 54 -1.75 15.96 8.34
C TRP A 54 -1.03 15.04 9.32
N GLY A 55 -0.97 13.76 8.99
CA GLY A 55 -0.21 12.76 9.73
C GLY A 55 0.39 11.74 8.78
N ASP A 56 1.32 10.95 9.28
CA ASP A 56 1.89 9.85 8.51
C ASP A 56 0.84 8.77 8.31
N THR A 57 0.82 8.19 7.11
CA THR A 57 -0.05 7.06 6.82
C THR A 57 0.38 5.86 7.66
N ASP A 58 -0.57 5.26 8.36
CA ASP A 58 -0.30 4.08 9.18
C ASP A 58 -0.19 2.85 8.27
N ILE A 59 1.01 2.29 8.19
CA ILE A 59 1.29 1.09 7.40
C ILE A 59 1.61 -0.11 8.28
N SER A 60 1.36 0.00 9.58
CA SER A 60 1.71 -1.06 10.53
C SER A 60 0.97 -2.37 10.28
N GLY A 61 -0.19 -2.31 9.63
CA GLY A 61 -0.96 -3.49 9.26
C GLY A 61 -0.55 -4.12 7.93
N GLU A 62 0.40 -3.50 7.20
CA GLU A 62 0.84 -4.00 5.91
C GLU A 62 1.92 -5.06 6.08
N ASP A 63 2.09 -5.91 5.06
CA ASP A 63 3.20 -6.86 5.04
C ASP A 63 4.55 -6.12 5.13
N ALA A 64 5.55 -6.78 5.71
CA ALA A 64 6.87 -6.16 5.90
C ALA A 64 7.49 -5.68 4.59
N SER A 65 7.29 -6.41 3.49
CA SER A 65 7.79 -6.01 2.18
C SER A 65 7.13 -4.73 1.68
N VAL A 66 5.83 -4.57 1.93
CA VAL A 66 5.07 -3.37 1.58
C VAL A 66 5.55 -2.18 2.41
N GLN A 67 5.74 -2.38 3.72
CA GLN A 67 6.26 -1.34 4.60
C GLN A 67 7.64 -0.86 4.14
N ALA A 68 8.51 -1.78 3.73
CA ALA A 68 9.85 -1.44 3.25
C ALA A 68 9.80 -0.57 1.99
N VAL A 69 8.91 -0.89 1.06
CA VAL A 69 8.72 -0.08 -0.15
C VAL A 69 8.23 1.32 0.21
N CYS A 70 7.22 1.43 1.06
CA CYS A 70 6.68 2.71 1.49
C CYS A 70 7.76 3.57 2.15
N ASN A 71 8.51 2.99 3.06
CA ASN A 71 9.57 3.71 3.78
C ASN A 71 10.70 4.16 2.85
N ALA A 72 10.96 3.40 1.80
CA ALA A 72 12.01 3.76 0.84
C ALA A 72 11.60 4.93 -0.06
N VAL A 73 10.33 5.00 -0.48
CA VAL A 73 9.89 5.99 -1.48
C VAL A 73 9.22 7.22 -0.88
N TRP A 74 8.72 7.14 0.35
CA TRP A 74 8.03 8.25 1.00
C TRP A 74 9.00 9.12 1.79
N THR A 75 9.81 9.89 1.06
CA THR A 75 10.75 10.84 1.66
C THR A 75 10.00 12.07 2.17
N SER A 76 10.69 12.90 2.97
CA SER A 76 10.10 14.14 3.47
C SER A 76 9.69 15.08 2.31
N ASP A 77 10.47 15.11 1.24
CA ASP A 77 10.16 15.94 0.06
C ASP A 77 8.89 15.43 -0.64
N VAL A 78 8.73 14.12 -0.79
CA VAL A 78 7.54 13.51 -1.39
C VAL A 78 6.31 13.81 -0.54
N LYS A 79 6.42 13.67 0.76
CA LYS A 79 5.31 13.95 1.69
C LYS A 79 4.89 15.41 1.61
N SER A 80 5.83 16.34 1.62
CA SER A 80 5.54 17.78 1.54
C SER A 80 4.89 18.13 0.21
N ALA A 81 5.37 17.57 -0.89
CA ALA A 81 4.80 17.81 -2.21
C ALA A 81 3.36 17.30 -2.29
N TYR A 82 3.08 16.14 -1.71
CA TYR A 82 1.74 15.57 -1.69
C TYR A 82 0.78 16.46 -0.89
N GLU A 83 1.18 16.91 0.30
CA GLU A 83 0.37 17.81 1.13
C GLU A 83 0.04 19.09 0.39
N THR A 84 1.03 19.70 -0.26
CA THR A 84 0.84 20.92 -1.05
C THR A 84 -0.15 20.69 -2.19
N PHE A 85 -0.01 19.56 -2.89
CA PHE A 85 -0.87 19.21 -4.00
C PHE A 85 -2.33 19.07 -3.55
N ILE A 86 -2.58 18.33 -2.47
CA ILE A 86 -3.93 18.09 -1.96
C ILE A 86 -4.53 19.38 -1.40
N ASP A 87 -3.75 20.16 -0.64
CA ASP A 87 -4.24 21.41 -0.07
C ASP A 87 -4.64 22.41 -1.18
N ALA A 88 -3.90 22.43 -2.29
CA ALA A 88 -4.24 23.26 -3.43
C ALA A 88 -5.56 22.83 -4.09
N GLN A 89 -5.85 21.53 -4.11
CA GLN A 89 -7.12 21.02 -4.66
C GLN A 89 -8.30 21.33 -3.77
N GLU A 90 -8.09 21.45 -2.46
CA GLU A 90 -9.14 21.74 -1.49
C GLU A 90 -9.39 23.25 -1.36
N ALA A 91 -8.51 24.10 -1.86
CA ALA A 91 -8.66 25.55 -1.78
C ALA A 91 -9.91 26.01 -2.56
N PRO A 92 -10.67 26.97 -2.02
CA PRO A 92 -11.86 27.51 -2.69
C PRO A 92 -11.50 28.34 -3.95
#